data_b05f4e395a5539e5424d4e0f62913fad
#
_entry.id   b05f4e395a5539e5424d4e0f62913fad
#
_cell.length_a   1.000
_cell.length_b   1.000
_cell.length_c   1.000
_cell.angle_alpha   90.00
_cell.angle_beta   90.00
_cell.angle_gamma   90.00
#
_symmetry.space_group_name_H-M   'P 1'
#
loop_
_entity.id
_entity.type
_entity.pdbx_description
1 polymer ?
#
loop_
_entity_poly.entity_id
_entity_poly.type
_entity_poly.pdbx_seq_one_letter_code
_entity_poly.pdbx_strand_id
1 'polypeptide(L)' 'MKGKYHINLFWSDEDKAWVADAPDLKSCSAFGDTPEQALHELEIAMEAWLASAREHDMPIPKPRYRPAIYAAE' A
#
# COMPACT_ATOMS: atom_id res chain seq x y z
N MET A 1 -9.04 -1.35 -7.82
CA MET A 1 -8.61 -1.51 -6.43
C MET A 1 -9.80 -1.38 -5.50
N LYS A 2 -9.89 -2.24 -4.55
CA LYS A 2 -10.99 -2.21 -3.59
C LYS A 2 -10.60 -1.42 -2.36
N GLY A 3 -11.50 -0.56 -1.90
CA GLY A 3 -11.24 0.29 -0.78
C GLY A 3 -10.49 1.54 -1.19
N LYS A 4 -10.37 2.45 -0.25
CA LYS A 4 -9.70 3.73 -0.49
C LYS A 4 -8.56 3.89 0.50
N TYR A 5 -7.66 2.91 0.49
CA TYR A 5 -6.49 2.93 1.36
C TYR A 5 -5.50 3.98 0.89
N HIS A 6 -4.86 4.60 1.87
CA HIS A 6 -3.76 5.51 1.57
C HIS A 6 -2.61 4.73 0.95
N ILE A 7 -1.95 5.33 -0.03
CA ILE A 7 -0.76 4.76 -0.65
C ILE A 7 0.35 5.80 -0.59
N ASN A 8 1.51 5.39 -0.08
CA ASN A 8 2.73 6.19 -0.16
C ASN A 8 3.52 5.73 -1.38
N LEU A 9 4.06 6.67 -2.13
CA LEU A 9 4.85 6.37 -3.32
C LEU A 9 6.09 7.25 -3.28
N PHE A 10 7.28 6.63 -3.29
CA PHE A 10 8.53 7.38 -3.14
C PHE A 10 9.70 6.61 -3.75
N TRP A 11 10.77 7.35 -4.02
CA TRP A 11 12.03 6.76 -4.49
C TRP A 11 12.84 6.31 -3.29
N SER A 12 13.39 5.11 -3.35
CA SER A 12 14.27 4.56 -2.32
C SER A 12 15.69 4.49 -2.85
N ASP A 13 16.58 5.33 -2.32
CA ASP A 13 18.00 5.27 -2.67
C ASP A 13 18.62 3.95 -2.23
N GLU A 14 18.17 3.43 -1.12
CA GLU A 14 18.68 2.18 -0.57
C GLU A 14 18.38 1.01 -1.50
N ASP A 15 17.17 0.98 -2.04
CA ASP A 15 16.72 -0.11 -2.89
C ASP A 15 16.94 0.16 -4.38
N LYS A 16 17.30 1.40 -4.72
CA LYS A 16 17.44 1.84 -6.11
C LYS A 16 16.19 1.55 -6.92
N ALA A 17 15.05 1.85 -6.33
CA ALA A 17 13.76 1.55 -6.94
C ALA A 17 12.68 2.50 -6.40
N TRP A 18 11.58 2.61 -7.13
CA TRP A 18 10.38 3.24 -6.61
C TRP A 18 9.66 2.27 -5.69
N VAL A 19 9.13 2.80 -4.60
CA VAL A 19 8.43 1.99 -3.60
C VAL A 19 7.02 2.52 -3.46
N ALA A 20 6.05 1.61 -3.50
CA ALA A 20 4.66 1.90 -3.18
C ALA A 20 4.27 1.09 -1.95
N ASP A 21 3.58 1.73 -1.03
CA ASP A 21 3.31 1.15 0.29
C ASP A 21 1.90 1.49 0.74
N ALA A 22 1.17 0.49 1.24
CA ALA A 22 -0.15 0.67 1.81
C ALA A 22 -0.07 0.52 3.34
N PRO A 23 0.06 1.64 4.08
CA PRO A 23 0.36 1.56 5.52
C PRO A 23 -0.73 0.90 6.36
N ASP A 24 -1.98 0.91 5.91
CA ASP A 24 -3.07 0.25 6.64
C ASP A 24 -3.07 -1.27 6.48
N LEU A 25 -2.34 -1.79 5.50
CA LEU A 25 -2.25 -3.23 5.28
C LEU A 25 -0.85 -3.69 5.68
N LYS A 26 -0.78 -4.50 6.71
CA LYS A 26 0.50 -4.90 7.30
C LYS A 26 1.44 -5.52 6.27
N SER A 27 2.63 -4.96 6.15
CA SER A 27 3.68 -5.45 5.27
C SER A 27 3.29 -5.48 3.78
N CYS A 28 2.37 -4.61 3.38
CA CYS A 28 1.93 -4.56 1.98
C CYS A 28 2.66 -3.44 1.25
N SER A 29 3.69 -3.79 0.50
CA SER A 29 4.48 -2.85 -0.28
C SER A 29 4.96 -3.53 -1.55
N ALA A 30 5.38 -2.71 -2.52
CA ALA A 30 5.85 -3.21 -3.81
C ALA A 30 6.90 -2.26 -4.37
N PHE A 31 7.65 -2.74 -5.36
CA PHE A 31 8.74 -2.00 -5.98
C PHE A 31 8.54 -1.94 -7.49
N GLY A 32 9.12 -0.93 -8.10
CA GLY A 32 9.11 -0.82 -9.55
C GLY A 32 10.21 0.08 -10.05
N ASP A 33 10.51 -0.01 -11.34
CA ASP A 33 11.50 0.85 -11.98
C ASP A 33 10.95 2.25 -12.24
N THR A 34 9.63 2.39 -12.26
CA THR A 34 8.94 3.67 -12.40
C THR A 34 7.88 3.78 -11.31
N PRO A 35 7.43 5.01 -10.99
CA PRO A 35 6.34 5.17 -10.02
C PRO A 35 5.08 4.41 -10.44
N GLU A 36 4.74 4.45 -11.73
CA GLU A 36 3.57 3.76 -12.24
C GLU A 36 3.67 2.26 -12.06
N GLN A 37 4.86 1.70 -12.30
CA GLN A 37 5.08 0.27 -12.14
C GLN A 37 4.95 -0.14 -10.66
N ALA A 38 5.55 0.65 -9.76
CA ALA A 38 5.46 0.36 -8.34
C ALA A 38 4.00 0.38 -7.87
N LEU A 39 3.23 1.36 -8.33
CA LEU A 39 1.82 1.47 -7.99
C LEU A 39 1.03 0.28 -8.52
N HIS A 40 1.28 -0.12 -9.76
CA HIS A 40 0.59 -1.26 -10.37
C HIS A 40 0.87 -2.54 -9.58
N GLU A 41 2.13 -2.76 -9.22
CA GLU A 41 2.52 -3.94 -8.43
C GLU A 41 1.89 -3.91 -7.04
N LEU A 42 1.79 -2.73 -6.44
CA LEU A 42 1.13 -2.59 -5.15
C LEU A 42 -0.35 -2.95 -5.24
N GLU A 43 -1.02 -2.52 -6.29
CA GLU A 43 -2.44 -2.84 -6.46
C GLU A 43 -2.67 -4.34 -6.51
N ILE A 44 -1.80 -5.07 -7.21
CA ILE A 44 -1.86 -6.53 -7.25
C ILE A 44 -1.63 -7.11 -5.85
N ALA A 45 -0.63 -6.59 -5.14
CA ALA A 45 -0.33 -7.04 -3.79
C ALA A 45 -1.47 -6.78 -2.81
N MET A 46 -2.13 -5.62 -2.94
CA MET A 46 -3.26 -5.28 -2.09
C MET A 46 -4.44 -6.23 -2.32
N GLU A 47 -4.74 -6.54 -3.58
CA GLU A 47 -5.82 -7.48 -3.89
C GLU A 47 -5.53 -8.85 -3.31
N ALA A 48 -4.29 -9.33 -3.45
CA ALA A 48 -3.89 -10.61 -2.89
C ALA A 48 -3.97 -10.59 -1.36
N TRP A 49 -3.54 -9.49 -0.73
CA TRP A 49 -3.59 -9.34 0.71
C TRP A 49 -5.03 -9.42 1.24
N LEU A 50 -5.92 -8.67 0.59
CA LEU A 50 -7.33 -8.65 1.00
C LEU A 50 -8.02 -9.99 0.75
N ALA A 51 -7.71 -10.65 -0.36
CA ALA A 51 -8.26 -11.98 -0.64
C ALA A 51 -7.79 -13.00 0.40
N SER A 52 -6.51 -12.95 0.77
CA SER A 52 -5.96 -13.84 1.78
C SER A 52 -6.62 -13.59 3.15
N ALA A 53 -6.83 -12.33 3.50
CA ALA A 53 -7.47 -11.99 4.77
C ALA A 53 -8.89 -12.55 4.83
N ARG A 54 -9.66 -12.41 3.75
CA ARG A 54 -11.01 -12.97 3.69
C ARG A 54 -11.01 -14.48 3.79
N GLU A 55 -10.07 -15.12 3.08
CA GLU A 55 -9.97 -16.57 3.06
C GLU A 55 -9.64 -17.16 4.42
N HIS A 56 -8.87 -16.44 5.23
CA HIS A 56 -8.46 -16.88 6.56
C HIS A 56 -9.28 -16.24 7.69
N ASP A 57 -10.40 -15.61 7.36
CA ASP A 57 -11.27 -14.93 8.33
C ASP A 57 -10.53 -13.89 9.18
N MET A 58 -9.54 -13.25 8.59
CA MET A 58 -8.82 -12.17 9.25
C MET A 58 -9.58 -10.86 9.08
N PRO A 59 -9.52 -9.97 10.08
CA PRO A 59 -10.18 -8.65 9.94
C PRO A 59 -9.64 -7.88 8.76
N ILE A 60 -10.54 -7.23 8.02
CA ILE A 60 -10.17 -6.33 6.93
C ILE A 60 -10.02 -4.94 7.55
N PRO A 61 -8.82 -4.35 7.56
CA PRO A 61 -8.63 -3.02 8.17
C PRO A 61 -9.41 -1.96 7.41
N LYS A 62 -9.92 -0.98 8.15
CA LYS A 62 -10.51 0.20 7.53
C LYS A 62 -9.40 1.20 7.21
N PRO A 63 -9.56 2.01 6.15
CA PRO A 63 -8.60 3.07 5.88
C PRO A 63 -8.51 4.04 7.04
N ARG A 64 -7.34 4.14 7.68
CA ARG A 64 -7.15 4.97 8.87
C ARG A 64 -5.98 5.94 8.76
N TYR A 65 -5.01 5.60 7.94
CA TYR A 65 -3.80 6.41 7.85
C TYR A 65 -4.13 7.84 7.41
N ARG A 66 -3.56 8.81 8.13
CA ARG A 66 -3.70 10.22 7.79
C ARG A 66 -2.33 10.79 7.47
N PRO A 67 -2.15 11.33 6.27
CA PRO A 67 -0.91 12.00 5.93
C PRO A 67 -0.63 13.17 6.88
N ALA A 68 0.64 13.51 7.05
CA ALA A 68 1.07 14.57 7.96
C ALA A 68 0.42 15.92 7.66
N ILE A 69 0.02 16.17 6.41
CA ILE A 69 -0.64 17.43 6.06
C ILE A 69 -1.96 17.64 6.78
N TYR A 70 -2.55 16.57 7.30
CA TYR A 70 -3.81 16.64 8.05
C TYR A 70 -3.64 16.48 9.56
N ALA A 71 -2.40 16.26 10.02
CA ALA A 71 -2.17 15.91 11.42
C ALA A 71 -2.52 17.03 12.40
N ALA A 72 -2.52 18.29 11.95
CA ALA A 72 -2.81 19.44 12.79
C ALA A 72 -4.31 19.73 12.95
N GLU A 73 -5.16 19.03 12.24
CA GLU A 73 -6.60 19.27 12.27
C GLU A 73 -7.27 18.75 13.53
#